data_1c331a958f711e7f36d8b62037c238cb
#
_entry.id   1c331a958f711e7f36d8b62037c238cb
#
_cell.length_a   1.000
_cell.length_b   1.000
_cell.length_c   1.000
_cell.angle_alpha   90.00
_cell.angle_beta   90.00
_cell.angle_gamma   90.00
#
_symmetry.space_group_name_H-M   'P 1'
#
loop_
_entity.id
_entity.type
_entity.pdbx_description
1 polymer ?
#
loop_
_entity_poly.entity_id
_entity_poly.type
_entity_poly.pdbx_seq_one_letter_code
_entity_poly.pdbx_strand_id
1 'polypeptide(L)'
;FIDNGRIIDLISIGVVAEDGREFYAVSTEFDPESAGRWVRTHVLPKLPPPASALWRSRREIREGLEEFLGIDGPEPVELWAWVGAYDHVALCQLWGPMTSLPPQIPRFTRELRQLWEDHGSPRMPPRPQDSHDALVDARHNMRRFVLMTTGHDIASMQVGRLSGGQTPG
;
A
#
# COMPACT_ATOMS: atom_id res chain seq x y z
N PHE A 1 -9.86 4.10 -1.26
CA PHE A 1 -10.45 5.47 -1.18
C PHE A 1 -11.76 5.57 -1.96
N ILE A 2 -12.58 6.57 -1.59
CA ILE A 2 -13.73 7.01 -2.37
C ILE A 2 -13.26 8.16 -3.25
N ASP A 3 -13.54 8.08 -4.54
CA ASP A 3 -13.42 9.19 -5.48
C ASP A 3 -14.82 9.52 -6.01
N ASN A 4 -15.29 10.74 -5.76
CA ASN A 4 -16.57 11.24 -6.25
C ASN A 4 -16.40 12.40 -7.25
N GLY A 5 -15.21 12.58 -7.79
CA GLY A 5 -14.85 13.65 -8.72
C GLY A 5 -14.59 15.02 -8.06
N ARG A 6 -14.68 15.11 -6.72
CA ARG A 6 -14.41 16.33 -5.95
C ARG A 6 -13.43 16.10 -4.80
N ILE A 7 -13.54 14.95 -4.13
CA ILE A 7 -12.70 14.57 -3.00
C ILE A 7 -12.16 13.16 -3.22
N ILE A 8 -11.00 12.91 -2.63
CA ILE A 8 -10.43 11.57 -2.43
C ILE A 8 -10.56 11.29 -0.94
N ASP A 9 -11.39 10.33 -0.56
CA ASP A 9 -11.66 10.02 0.84
C ASP A 9 -11.10 8.65 1.22
N LEU A 10 -10.26 8.60 2.27
CA LEU A 10 -9.55 7.39 2.68
C LEU A 10 -10.52 6.38 3.31
N ILE A 11 -10.65 5.20 2.69
CA ILE A 11 -11.33 4.03 3.27
C ILE A 11 -10.35 3.21 4.09
N SER A 12 -9.29 2.74 3.45
CA SER A 12 -8.27 1.89 4.07
C SER A 12 -6.91 2.16 3.47
N ILE A 13 -5.86 1.88 4.22
CA ILE A 13 -4.48 2.01 3.77
C ILE A 13 -3.70 0.74 4.11
N GLY A 14 -2.94 0.25 3.14
CA GLY A 14 -1.99 -0.84 3.29
C GLY A 14 -0.61 -0.37 2.85
N VAL A 15 0.41 -0.64 3.66
CA VAL A 15 1.81 -0.33 3.36
C VAL A 15 2.66 -1.55 3.67
N VAL A 16 3.61 -1.85 2.79
CA VAL A 16 4.59 -2.92 2.96
C VAL A 16 5.98 -2.32 2.79
N ALA A 17 6.83 -2.51 3.79
CA ALA A 17 8.22 -2.06 3.75
C ALA A 17 9.13 -3.14 3.15
N GLU A 18 10.31 -2.77 2.64
CA GLU A 18 11.29 -3.70 2.06
C GLU A 18 11.82 -4.73 3.09
N ASP A 19 11.81 -4.38 4.38
CA ASP A 19 12.19 -5.29 5.47
C ASP A 19 11.10 -6.31 5.84
N GLY A 20 9.95 -6.26 5.16
CA GLY A 20 8.81 -7.15 5.34
C GLY A 20 7.82 -6.71 6.41
N ARG A 21 8.01 -5.56 7.07
CA ARG A 21 6.99 -4.99 7.95
C ARG A 21 5.77 -4.57 7.16
N GLU A 22 4.61 -4.64 7.80
CA GLU A 22 3.34 -4.30 7.18
C GLU A 22 2.52 -3.39 8.09
N PHE A 23 1.82 -2.45 7.48
CA PHE A 23 0.84 -1.60 8.14
C PHE A 23 -0.50 -1.71 7.41
N TYR A 24 -1.58 -1.89 8.16
CA TYR A 24 -2.94 -1.87 7.63
C TYR A 24 -3.89 -1.21 8.61
N ALA A 25 -4.71 -0.30 8.10
CA ALA A 25 -5.77 0.32 8.87
C ALA A 25 -6.96 0.70 7.98
N VAL A 26 -8.15 0.75 8.60
CA VAL A 26 -9.40 1.22 7.99
C VAL A 26 -9.85 2.48 8.73
N SER A 27 -10.19 3.52 7.99
CA SER A 27 -10.70 4.76 8.58
C SER A 27 -12.11 4.55 9.14
N THR A 28 -12.38 5.07 10.34
CA THR A 28 -13.73 5.18 10.90
C THR A 28 -14.46 6.42 10.41
N GLU A 29 -13.82 7.26 9.61
CA GLU A 29 -14.28 8.62 9.30
C GLU A 29 -14.71 8.82 7.85
N PHE A 30 -14.66 7.78 7.00
CA PHE A 30 -15.22 7.88 5.65
C PHE A 30 -16.76 7.69 5.68
N ASP A 31 -17.44 8.30 4.73
CA ASP A 31 -18.90 8.13 4.54
C ASP A 31 -19.17 7.03 3.50
N PRO A 32 -19.66 5.84 3.92
CA PRO A 32 -20.00 4.76 2.99
C PRO A 32 -21.09 5.14 1.97
N GLU A 33 -21.98 6.09 2.31
CA GLU A 33 -23.03 6.55 1.40
C GLU A 33 -22.48 7.35 0.22
N SER A 34 -21.32 7.98 0.39
CA SER A 34 -20.61 8.69 -0.67
C SER A 34 -19.88 7.75 -1.64
N ALA A 35 -19.80 6.45 -1.31
CA ALA A 35 -19.11 5.48 -2.16
C ALA A 35 -19.90 5.20 -3.44
N GLY A 36 -19.22 5.25 -4.58
CA GLY A 36 -19.78 4.83 -5.87
C GLY A 36 -20.09 3.34 -5.91
N ARG A 37 -20.95 2.92 -6.85
CA ARG A 37 -21.39 1.52 -6.98
C ARG A 37 -20.21 0.53 -7.02
N TRP A 38 -19.15 0.88 -7.73
CA TRP A 38 -17.99 0.02 -7.87
C TRP A 38 -17.29 -0.24 -6.52
N VAL A 39 -17.06 0.83 -5.74
CA VAL A 39 -16.44 0.75 -4.40
C VAL A 39 -17.31 -0.08 -3.46
N ARG A 40 -18.63 0.14 -3.46
CA ARG A 40 -19.60 -0.64 -2.65
C ARG A 40 -19.56 -2.13 -2.97
N THR A 41 -19.33 -2.48 -4.23
CA THR A 41 -19.33 -3.89 -4.67
C THR A 41 -17.97 -4.57 -4.47
N HIS A 42 -16.85 -3.87 -4.65
CA HIS A 42 -15.53 -4.49 -4.76
C HIS A 42 -14.57 -4.15 -3.61
N VAL A 43 -14.84 -3.08 -2.86
CA VAL A 43 -13.96 -2.63 -1.77
C VAL A 43 -14.60 -2.84 -0.41
N LEU A 44 -15.79 -2.26 -0.16
CA LEU A 44 -16.42 -2.30 1.16
C LEU A 44 -16.65 -3.72 1.70
N PRO A 45 -17.02 -4.74 0.89
CA PRO A 45 -17.20 -6.11 1.39
C PRO A 45 -15.91 -6.79 1.85
N LYS A 46 -14.74 -6.24 1.53
CA LYS A 46 -13.43 -6.78 1.91
C LYS A 46 -12.88 -6.18 3.20
N LEU A 47 -13.54 -5.15 3.71
CA LEU A 47 -13.13 -4.53 4.98
C LEU A 47 -13.30 -5.53 6.13
N PRO A 48 -12.44 -5.46 7.15
CA PRO A 48 -12.55 -6.31 8.33
C PRO A 48 -13.86 -6.05 9.07
N PRO A 49 -14.32 -6.99 9.91
CA PRO A 49 -15.51 -6.79 10.74
C PRO A 49 -15.42 -5.48 11.55
N PRO A 50 -16.54 -4.79 11.79
CA PRO A 50 -16.55 -3.50 12.51
C PRO A 50 -15.92 -3.51 13.91
N ALA A 51 -15.90 -4.68 14.57
CA ALA A 51 -15.28 -4.86 15.90
C ALA A 51 -13.74 -5.04 15.82
N SER A 52 -13.15 -5.04 14.64
CA SER A 52 -11.70 -5.21 14.48
C SER A 52 -10.94 -3.97 14.96
N ALA A 53 -9.81 -4.18 15.66
CA ALA A 53 -8.88 -3.12 16.05
C ALA A 53 -8.18 -2.42 14.86
N LEU A 54 -8.43 -2.89 13.63
CA LEU A 54 -7.94 -2.26 12.41
C LEU A 54 -8.73 -0.98 12.03
N TRP A 55 -9.93 -0.80 12.60
CA TRP A 55 -10.69 0.41 12.44
C TRP A 55 -10.13 1.50 13.37
N ARG A 56 -9.68 2.60 12.77
CA ARG A 56 -8.98 3.69 13.45
C ARG A 56 -9.44 5.04 12.94
N SER A 57 -9.41 6.06 13.79
CA SER A 57 -9.55 7.44 13.35
C SER A 57 -8.39 7.84 12.42
N ARG A 58 -8.57 8.87 11.59
CA ARG A 58 -7.49 9.39 10.73
C ARG A 58 -6.27 9.81 11.54
N ARG A 59 -6.48 10.33 12.75
CA ARG A 59 -5.41 10.67 13.67
C ARG A 59 -4.59 9.43 14.07
N GLU A 60 -5.24 8.36 14.48
CA GLU A 60 -4.58 7.10 14.89
C GLU A 60 -3.89 6.42 13.69
N ILE A 61 -4.47 6.53 12.48
CA ILE A 61 -3.83 6.05 11.25
C ILE A 61 -2.55 6.84 10.99
N ARG A 62 -2.60 8.17 11.10
CA ARG A 62 -1.44 9.04 10.94
C ARG A 62 -0.34 8.69 11.94
N GLU A 63 -0.67 8.65 13.24
CA GLU A 63 0.28 8.33 14.31
C GLU A 63 0.93 6.95 14.10
N GLY A 64 0.15 5.95 13.72
CA GLY A 64 0.69 4.62 13.37
C GLY A 64 1.56 4.60 12.11
N LEU A 65 1.26 5.43 11.12
CA LEU A 65 2.11 5.59 9.94
C LEU A 65 3.41 6.33 10.26
N GLU A 66 3.38 7.33 11.12
CA GLU A 66 4.56 8.05 11.60
C GLU A 66 5.55 7.07 12.27
N GLU A 67 5.05 6.22 13.16
CA GLU A 67 5.83 5.16 13.78
C GLU A 67 6.35 4.14 12.75
N PHE A 68 5.45 3.64 11.89
CA PHE A 68 5.79 2.63 10.88
C PHE A 68 6.86 3.11 9.89
N LEU A 69 6.75 4.35 9.42
CA LEU A 69 7.67 4.96 8.47
C LEU A 69 8.95 5.48 9.14
N GLY A 70 8.98 5.58 10.47
CA GLY A 70 10.15 6.05 11.21
C GLY A 70 10.47 7.52 10.93
N ILE A 71 9.44 8.38 10.85
CA ILE A 71 9.61 9.79 10.45
C ILE A 71 10.43 10.64 11.45
N ASP A 72 10.64 10.14 12.65
CA ASP A 72 11.53 10.75 13.66
C ASP A 72 13.02 10.47 13.37
N GLY A 73 13.30 9.56 12.44
CA GLY A 73 14.66 9.23 12.01
C GLY A 73 15.21 10.18 10.96
N PRO A 74 16.53 10.10 10.68
CA PRO A 74 17.18 10.94 9.67
C PRO A 74 16.93 10.49 8.23
N GLU A 75 16.50 9.26 8.03
CA GLU A 75 16.39 8.66 6.69
C GLU A 75 15.11 9.09 5.98
N PRO A 76 15.19 9.55 4.72
CA PRO A 76 14.03 9.88 3.94
C PRO A 76 13.27 8.60 3.54
N VAL A 77 11.94 8.68 3.55
CA VAL A 77 11.06 7.62 3.07
C VAL A 77 10.96 7.68 1.54
N GLU A 78 11.01 6.52 0.89
CA GLU A 78 10.69 6.40 -0.52
C GLU A 78 9.38 5.63 -0.69
N LEU A 79 8.41 6.24 -1.37
CA LEU A 79 7.08 5.66 -1.57
C LEU A 79 6.90 5.22 -3.02
N TRP A 80 6.37 4.00 -3.20
CA TRP A 80 6.04 3.41 -4.48
C TRP A 80 4.60 2.92 -4.52
N ALA A 81 3.88 3.19 -5.60
CA ALA A 81 2.54 2.66 -5.82
C ALA A 81 2.26 2.45 -7.32
N TRP A 82 1.26 1.64 -7.62
CA TRP A 82 0.79 1.42 -8.99
C TRP A 82 -0.39 2.35 -9.27
N VAL A 83 -0.21 3.30 -10.21
CA VAL A 83 -1.14 4.40 -10.48
C VAL A 83 -1.38 5.24 -9.20
N GLY A 84 -0.28 5.59 -8.52
CA GLY A 84 -0.25 6.07 -7.15
C GLY A 84 -0.64 7.53 -6.91
N ALA A 85 -1.07 8.29 -7.92
CA ALA A 85 -1.39 9.70 -7.75
C ALA A 85 -2.50 9.95 -6.72
N TYR A 86 -3.58 9.16 -6.78
CA TYR A 86 -4.68 9.25 -5.82
C TYR A 86 -4.31 8.71 -4.45
N ASP A 87 -3.50 7.65 -4.40
CA ASP A 87 -2.98 7.09 -3.15
C ASP A 87 -2.12 8.13 -2.41
N HIS A 88 -1.29 8.88 -3.16
CA HIS A 88 -0.48 9.95 -2.59
C HIS A 88 -1.34 11.08 -2.01
N VAL A 89 -2.41 11.48 -2.70
CA VAL A 89 -3.34 12.50 -2.19
C VAL A 89 -4.02 12.03 -0.90
N ALA A 90 -4.57 10.81 -0.90
CA ALA A 90 -5.23 10.23 0.27
C ALA A 90 -4.28 10.11 1.47
N LEU A 91 -3.02 9.71 1.23
CA LEU A 91 -1.98 9.66 2.25
C LEU A 91 -1.70 11.05 2.82
N CYS A 92 -1.38 12.03 1.96
CA CYS A 92 -1.02 13.39 2.40
C CYS A 92 -2.13 14.07 3.19
N GLN A 93 -3.39 13.82 2.86
CA GLN A 93 -4.54 14.37 3.57
C GLN A 93 -4.62 13.98 5.06
N LEU A 94 -3.92 12.94 5.50
CA LEU A 94 -3.81 12.57 6.92
C LEU A 94 -3.10 13.66 7.75
N TRP A 95 -2.22 14.44 7.13
CA TRP A 95 -1.52 15.58 7.77
C TRP A 95 -2.19 16.93 7.47
N GLY A 96 -3.28 16.95 6.70
CA GLY A 96 -3.97 18.18 6.29
C GLY A 96 -3.35 18.84 5.05
N PRO A 97 -3.08 20.16 5.06
CA PRO A 97 -2.50 20.83 3.89
C PRO A 97 -1.06 20.33 3.63
N MET A 98 -0.67 20.36 2.36
CA MET A 98 0.67 19.86 1.91
C MET A 98 1.83 20.48 2.69
N THR A 99 1.67 21.68 3.22
CA THR A 99 2.68 22.36 4.05
C THR A 99 2.89 21.72 5.42
N SER A 100 1.96 20.89 5.88
CA SER A 100 2.03 20.17 7.16
C SER A 100 2.61 18.76 7.02
N LEU A 101 2.91 18.33 5.81
CA LEU A 101 3.52 17.01 5.58
C LEU A 101 4.94 16.98 6.18
N PRO A 102 5.28 15.96 7.00
CA PRO A 102 6.63 15.80 7.55
C PRO A 102 7.70 15.82 6.46
N PRO A 103 8.87 16.41 6.71
CA PRO A 103 9.93 16.51 5.70
C PRO A 103 10.48 15.15 5.24
N GLN A 104 10.37 14.10 6.05
CA GLN A 104 10.78 12.73 5.72
C GLN A 104 9.85 12.06 4.71
N ILE A 105 8.58 12.48 4.66
CA ILE A 105 7.62 11.96 3.69
C ILE A 105 7.77 12.73 2.38
N PRO A 106 8.06 12.04 1.26
CA PRO A 106 8.25 12.69 -0.03
C PRO A 106 6.94 13.34 -0.50
N ARG A 107 7.07 14.42 -1.28
CA ARG A 107 5.93 15.13 -1.87
C ARG A 107 5.39 14.48 -3.14
N PHE A 108 5.82 13.27 -3.42
CA PHE A 108 5.36 12.43 -4.52
C PHE A 108 5.54 10.96 -4.18
N THR A 109 4.71 10.13 -4.75
CA THR A 109 4.88 8.67 -4.76
C THR A 109 5.45 8.30 -6.13
N ARG A 110 6.50 7.47 -6.13
CA ARG A 110 7.10 6.93 -7.34
C ARG A 110 6.12 5.96 -8.01
N GLU A 111 6.10 5.96 -9.34
CA GLU A 111 5.10 5.25 -10.12
C GLU A 111 5.63 3.90 -10.60
N LEU A 112 5.08 2.80 -10.05
CA LEU A 112 5.45 1.45 -10.46
C LEU A 112 5.07 1.14 -11.91
N ARG A 113 4.01 1.75 -12.42
CA ARG A 113 3.60 1.59 -13.82
C ARG A 113 4.64 2.17 -14.76
N GLN A 114 5.20 3.34 -14.44
CA GLN A 114 6.28 3.94 -15.21
C GLN A 114 7.54 3.07 -15.13
N LEU A 115 7.93 2.63 -13.93
CA LEU A 115 9.07 1.73 -13.75
C LEU A 115 8.91 0.46 -14.62
N TRP A 116 7.71 -0.11 -14.68
CA TRP A 116 7.40 -1.26 -15.52
C TRP A 116 7.61 -0.98 -17.01
N GLU A 117 7.15 0.17 -17.51
CA GLU A 117 7.33 0.60 -18.90
C GLU A 117 8.81 0.82 -19.23
N ASP A 118 9.55 1.49 -18.34
CA ASP A 118 10.99 1.76 -18.49
C ASP A 118 11.84 0.47 -18.53
N HIS A 119 11.36 -0.60 -17.90
CA HIS A 119 12.01 -1.93 -17.93
C HIS A 119 11.52 -2.82 -19.09
N GLY A 120 10.88 -2.26 -20.11
CA GLY A 120 10.43 -2.99 -21.29
C GLY A 120 9.19 -3.85 -21.05
N SER A 121 8.38 -3.50 -20.06
CA SER A 121 7.10 -4.13 -19.74
C SER A 121 7.19 -5.64 -19.48
N PRO A 122 8.06 -6.10 -18.57
CA PRO A 122 8.21 -7.53 -18.28
C PRO A 122 6.90 -8.15 -17.81
N ARG A 123 6.80 -9.49 -17.94
CA ARG A 123 5.61 -10.21 -17.47
C ARG A 123 5.48 -10.06 -15.94
N MET A 124 4.35 -9.49 -15.52
CA MET A 124 4.06 -9.26 -14.11
C MET A 124 3.47 -10.51 -13.42
N PRO A 125 3.61 -10.60 -12.09
CA PRO A 125 2.90 -11.59 -11.29
C PRO A 125 1.39 -11.47 -11.53
N PRO A 126 0.65 -12.59 -11.52
CA PRO A 126 -0.80 -12.56 -11.70
C PRO A 126 -1.45 -11.77 -10.57
N ARG A 127 -2.54 -11.08 -10.92
CA ARG A 127 -3.30 -10.28 -9.95
C ARG A 127 -3.88 -11.19 -8.86
N PRO A 128 -3.78 -10.80 -7.57
CA PRO A 128 -4.37 -11.54 -6.47
C PRO A 128 -5.90 -11.65 -6.61
N GLN A 129 -6.49 -12.76 -6.16
CA GLN A 129 -7.94 -12.94 -6.14
C GLN A 129 -8.64 -11.92 -5.24
N ASP A 130 -8.01 -11.57 -4.11
CA ASP A 130 -8.49 -10.58 -3.13
C ASP A 130 -8.03 -9.15 -3.44
N SER A 131 -7.70 -8.86 -4.72
CA SER A 131 -7.39 -7.50 -5.15
C SER A 131 -8.49 -6.52 -4.73
N HIS A 132 -8.11 -5.24 -4.47
CA HIS A 132 -8.93 -4.19 -3.86
C HIS A 132 -9.07 -4.28 -2.33
N ASP A 133 -8.35 -5.18 -1.67
CA ASP A 133 -7.92 -5.03 -0.29
C ASP A 133 -6.59 -4.24 -0.29
N ALA A 134 -6.49 -3.18 0.52
CA ALA A 134 -5.35 -2.28 0.45
C ALA A 134 -4.03 -2.95 0.83
N LEU A 135 -4.03 -3.89 1.78
CA LEU A 135 -2.81 -4.61 2.15
C LEU A 135 -2.43 -5.66 1.12
N VAL A 136 -3.41 -6.37 0.54
CA VAL A 136 -3.17 -7.33 -0.56
C VAL A 136 -2.59 -6.62 -1.77
N ASP A 137 -3.12 -5.44 -2.11
CA ASP A 137 -2.62 -4.64 -3.23
C ASP A 137 -1.20 -4.09 -2.95
N ALA A 138 -0.90 -3.67 -1.71
CA ALA A 138 0.44 -3.24 -1.31
C ALA A 138 1.47 -4.39 -1.38
N ARG A 139 1.13 -5.59 -0.91
CA ARG A 139 1.97 -6.79 -1.07
C ARG A 139 2.22 -7.12 -2.53
N HIS A 140 1.21 -6.98 -3.38
CA HIS A 140 1.35 -7.20 -4.81
C HIS A 140 2.23 -6.14 -5.48
N ASN A 141 2.15 -4.90 -5.05
CA ASN A 141 3.03 -3.83 -5.50
C ASN A 141 4.49 -4.07 -5.09
N MET A 142 4.74 -4.56 -3.87
CA MET A 142 6.08 -4.97 -3.44
C MET A 142 6.64 -6.10 -4.32
N ARG A 143 5.84 -7.11 -4.66
CA ARG A 143 6.27 -8.18 -5.59
C ARG A 143 6.63 -7.63 -6.97
N ARG A 144 5.85 -6.68 -7.49
CA ARG A 144 6.15 -6.01 -8.76
C ARG A 144 7.46 -5.24 -8.69
N PHE A 145 7.65 -4.45 -7.62
CA PHE A 145 8.87 -3.68 -7.40
C PHE A 145 10.10 -4.58 -7.38
N VAL A 146 10.09 -5.63 -6.56
CA VAL A 146 11.22 -6.57 -6.46
C VAL A 146 11.48 -7.26 -7.80
N LEU A 147 10.45 -7.72 -8.51
CA LEU A 147 10.62 -8.34 -9.83
C LEU A 147 11.32 -7.37 -10.82
N MET A 148 10.90 -6.12 -10.86
CA MET A 148 11.46 -5.12 -11.78
C MET A 148 12.90 -4.73 -11.41
N THR A 149 13.22 -4.66 -10.12
CA THR A 149 14.54 -4.22 -9.65
C THR A 149 15.56 -5.33 -9.54
N THR A 150 15.14 -6.58 -9.30
CA THR A 150 16.05 -7.74 -9.13
C THR A 150 15.96 -8.77 -10.26
N GLY A 151 14.94 -8.70 -11.10
CA GLY A 151 14.65 -9.73 -12.12
C GLY A 151 14.05 -11.04 -11.55
N HIS A 152 13.75 -11.10 -10.23
CA HIS A 152 13.25 -12.32 -9.58
C HIS A 152 11.93 -12.07 -8.86
N ASP A 153 10.94 -12.97 -9.02
CA ASP A 153 9.71 -12.93 -8.22
C ASP A 153 9.96 -13.51 -6.82
N ILE A 154 9.59 -12.76 -5.77
CA ILE A 154 9.75 -13.15 -4.35
C ILE A 154 9.08 -14.51 -4.08
N ALA A 155 7.97 -14.83 -4.75
CA ALA A 155 7.31 -16.13 -4.60
C ALA A 155 8.21 -17.31 -5.02
N SER A 156 9.14 -17.11 -5.97
CA SER A 156 10.12 -18.13 -6.36
C SER A 156 11.28 -18.24 -5.38
N MET A 157 11.61 -17.17 -4.65
CA MET A 157 12.68 -17.18 -3.65
C MET A 157 12.31 -17.95 -2.36
N GLN A 158 11.03 -17.95 -1.96
CA GLN A 158 10.59 -18.69 -0.79
C GLN A 158 10.55 -20.20 -1.01
N VAL A 159 10.27 -20.66 -2.22
CA VAL A 159 10.27 -22.10 -2.58
C VAL A 159 11.69 -22.67 -2.57
N GLY A 160 12.70 -21.89 -2.97
CA GLY A 160 14.11 -22.31 -2.99
C GLY A 160 14.73 -22.51 -1.60
N ARG A 161 14.20 -21.87 -0.55
CA ARG A 161 14.67 -22.05 0.84
C ARG A 161 14.12 -23.30 1.53
N LEU A 162 13.01 -23.83 1.06
CA LEU A 162 12.39 -25.06 1.61
C LEU A 162 12.92 -26.34 0.98
N SER A 163 13.58 -26.25 -0.17
CA SER A 163 14.14 -27.41 -0.89
C SER A 163 15.65 -27.65 -0.67
N GLY A 164 16.33 -26.78 0.10
CA GLY A 164 17.78 -26.85 0.35
C GLY A 164 18.21 -27.60 1.61
N GLY A 165 17.34 -28.35 2.27
CA GLY A 165 17.59 -29.00 3.56
C GLY A 165 17.60 -30.53 3.51
N GLN A 166 18.36 -31.17 2.61
CA GLN A 166 18.74 -32.58 2.76
C GLN A 166 20.13 -32.77 2.22
N THR A 167 21.12 -32.71 3.09
CA THR A 167 22.43 -33.37 2.90
C THR A 167 22.32 -34.81 3.44
N PRO A 168 22.58 -35.83 2.65
CA PRO A 168 22.77 -37.19 3.20
C PRO A 168 24.17 -37.25 3.86
N GLY A 169 24.18 -37.73 5.13
CA GLY A 169 25.36 -38.14 5.83
C GLY A 169 25.82 -39.53 5.40
#